data_b2a63aa39ecc0f58892d286d592d694d
#
_entry.id   b2a63aa39ecc0f58892d286d592d694d
#
_cell.length_a   1.000
_cell.length_b   1.000
_cell.length_c   1.000
_cell.angle_alpha   90.00
_cell.angle_beta   90.00
_cell.angle_gamma   90.00
#
_symmetry.space_group_name_H-M   'P 1'
#
loop_
_entity.id
_entity.type
_entity.pdbx_description
1 polymer ?
#
loop_
_entity_poly.entity_id
_entity_poly.type
_entity_poly.pdbx_seq_one_letter_code
_entity_poly.pdbx_strand_id
1 'polypeptide(L)'
;LAATGHARPVPGSRALRALQRLPRIITALLLFLAGIPAHAQPRTGIVYWDLDHLYDTVPALFYNDTDYTPSGRLAWDTERYRRKIRHTAAVIDSMRMPLVALWGVENEAVVRDIAAACEGDYSYLHRTLNSLDGMDFALLYYGDLFEPLYDEPGRRYLYIEGTLRFP
;
A
#
# COMPACT_ATOMS: atom_id res chain seq x y z
N LEU A 1 69.92 39.64 39.10
CA LEU A 1 69.89 38.46 38.21
C LEU A 1 68.50 37.83 38.32
N ALA A 2 67.64 38.01 37.31
CA ALA A 2 66.35 37.39 37.22
C ALA A 2 66.42 36.18 36.27
N ALA A 3 66.08 34.98 36.78
CA ALA A 3 65.99 33.76 35.98
C ALA A 3 64.58 33.60 35.47
N THR A 4 64.38 33.73 34.17
CA THR A 4 63.13 33.42 33.47
C THR A 4 63.00 31.92 33.23
N GLY A 5 62.16 31.25 34.02
CA GLY A 5 61.81 29.86 33.83
C GLY A 5 60.81 29.68 32.66
N HIS A 6 61.28 29.07 31.61
CA HIS A 6 60.40 28.63 30.50
C HIS A 6 59.70 27.32 30.91
N ALA A 7 58.37 27.41 31.14
CA ALA A 7 57.55 26.22 31.36
C ALA A 7 57.33 25.49 30.00
N ARG A 8 57.79 24.23 29.92
CA ARG A 8 57.52 23.34 28.75
C ARG A 8 56.04 22.91 28.74
N PRO A 9 55.36 22.94 27.60
CA PRO A 9 53.97 22.46 27.51
C PRO A 9 53.93 20.93 27.68
N VAL A 10 53.05 20.46 28.55
CA VAL A 10 52.80 19.05 28.84
C VAL A 10 52.12 18.39 27.63
N PRO A 11 52.67 17.30 27.05
CA PRO A 11 52.17 16.67 25.81
C PRO A 11 50.91 15.85 25.95
N GLY A 12 50.11 15.98 27.03
CA GLY A 12 48.95 15.14 27.29
C GLY A 12 47.59 15.68 26.82
N SER A 13 47.51 16.99 26.47
CA SER A 13 46.20 17.65 26.27
C SER A 13 45.53 17.40 24.90
N ARG A 14 46.29 16.99 23.90
CA ARG A 14 45.73 16.72 22.53
C ARG A 14 45.14 15.35 22.42
N ALA A 15 45.77 14.32 23.03
CA ALA A 15 45.29 12.95 23.02
C ALA A 15 43.98 12.78 23.83
N LEU A 16 43.87 13.43 25.00
CA LEU A 16 42.64 13.41 25.81
C LEU A 16 41.45 14.05 25.11
N ARG A 17 41.66 15.15 24.35
CA ARG A 17 40.60 15.82 23.59
C ARG A 17 40.14 15.00 22.37
N ALA A 18 41.04 14.21 21.78
CA ALA A 18 40.67 13.30 20.70
C ALA A 18 39.81 12.12 21.21
N LEU A 19 40.13 11.56 22.39
CA LEU A 19 39.34 10.48 23.00
C LEU A 19 37.91 10.94 23.42
N GLN A 20 37.75 12.20 23.83
CA GLN A 20 36.46 12.76 24.21
C GLN A 20 35.55 13.06 23.01
N ARG A 21 36.07 13.11 21.79
CA ARG A 21 35.30 13.31 20.55
C ARG A 21 34.81 12.03 19.93
N LEU A 22 35.45 10.88 20.21
CA LEU A 22 35.06 9.58 19.68
C LEU A 22 33.59 9.18 19.97
N PRO A 23 33.08 9.30 21.22
CA PRO A 23 31.70 8.93 21.50
C PRO A 23 30.69 9.83 20.77
N ARG A 24 31.00 11.12 20.58
CA ARG A 24 30.14 12.06 19.85
C ARG A 24 30.06 11.76 18.35
N ILE A 25 31.18 11.33 17.74
CA ILE A 25 31.24 10.93 16.34
C ILE A 25 30.47 9.63 16.13
N ILE A 26 30.62 8.66 17.03
CA ILE A 26 29.89 7.38 16.99
C ILE A 26 28.40 7.63 17.17
N THR A 27 27.99 8.49 18.10
CA THR A 27 26.57 8.84 18.32
C THR A 27 25.99 9.56 17.09
N ALA A 28 26.73 10.50 16.48
CA ALA A 28 26.29 11.17 15.26
C ALA A 28 26.16 10.21 14.07
N LEU A 29 27.08 9.25 13.94
CA LEU A 29 27.03 8.23 12.90
C LEU A 29 25.85 7.26 13.10
N LEU A 30 25.57 6.85 14.35
CA LEU A 30 24.41 6.02 14.68
C LEU A 30 23.09 6.74 14.43
N LEU A 31 22.99 8.04 14.74
CA LEU A 31 21.82 8.86 14.43
C LEU A 31 21.65 9.06 12.92
N PHE A 32 22.72 9.19 12.17
CA PHE A 32 22.68 9.29 10.71
C PHE A 32 22.23 7.97 10.06
N LEU A 33 22.70 6.83 10.57
CA LEU A 33 22.27 5.49 10.12
C LEU A 33 20.83 5.18 10.49
N ALA A 34 20.34 5.67 11.63
CA ALA A 34 18.95 5.51 12.05
C ALA A 34 17.96 6.37 11.22
N GLY A 35 18.46 7.43 10.56
CA GLY A 35 17.68 8.29 9.69
C GLY A 35 17.59 7.86 8.23
N ILE A 36 18.26 6.75 7.84
CA ILE A 36 18.11 6.21 6.48
C ILE A 36 16.76 5.50 6.44
N PRO A 37 15.76 6.03 5.69
CA PRO A 37 14.51 5.32 5.52
C PRO A 37 14.85 3.96 4.89
N ALA A 38 14.51 2.88 5.56
CA ALA A 38 14.55 1.55 4.96
C ALA A 38 13.50 1.55 3.83
N HIS A 39 13.91 1.91 2.62
CA HIS A 39 13.08 1.73 1.45
C HIS A 39 12.88 0.22 1.30
N ALA A 40 11.73 -0.27 1.77
CA ALA A 40 11.34 -1.64 1.47
C ALA A 40 11.31 -1.76 -0.05
N GLN A 41 12.14 -2.66 -0.59
CA GLN A 41 12.14 -2.91 -2.03
C GLN A 41 10.73 -3.27 -2.47
N PRO A 42 10.23 -2.72 -3.59
CA PRO A 42 8.92 -3.09 -4.09
C PRO A 42 8.92 -4.60 -4.34
N ARG A 43 7.92 -5.28 -3.78
CA ARG A 43 7.73 -6.70 -4.07
C ARG A 43 7.23 -6.81 -5.49
N THR A 44 7.72 -7.80 -6.21
CA THR A 44 7.24 -8.14 -7.54
C THR A 44 6.35 -9.35 -7.45
N GLY A 45 5.14 -9.25 -7.97
CA GLY A 45 4.19 -10.36 -7.95
C GLY A 45 2.76 -9.91 -8.22
N ILE A 46 1.89 -10.89 -8.26
CA ILE A 46 0.45 -10.71 -8.35
C ILE A 46 -0.21 -11.42 -7.18
N VAL A 47 -1.22 -10.78 -6.61
CA VAL A 47 -2.13 -11.38 -5.62
C VAL A 47 -3.48 -11.58 -6.27
N TYR A 48 -4.11 -12.71 -6.00
CA TYR A 48 -5.53 -12.94 -6.21
C TYR A 48 -6.23 -13.03 -4.86
N TRP A 49 -7.33 -12.30 -4.70
CA TRP A 49 -8.11 -12.31 -3.47
C TRP A 49 -9.60 -12.26 -3.76
N ASP A 50 -10.32 -13.26 -3.25
CA ASP A 50 -11.78 -13.30 -3.25
C ASP A 50 -12.29 -12.55 -2.00
N LEU A 51 -13.06 -11.47 -2.20
CA LEU A 51 -13.60 -10.63 -1.14
C LEU A 51 -14.89 -11.16 -0.52
N ASP A 52 -15.37 -12.31 -1.01
CA ASP A 52 -16.59 -12.96 -0.51
C ASP A 52 -17.79 -11.99 -0.46
N HIS A 53 -18.21 -11.51 -1.63
CA HIS A 53 -19.39 -10.64 -1.81
C HIS A 53 -19.27 -9.27 -1.12
N LEU A 54 -18.48 -8.38 -1.69
CA LEU A 54 -18.42 -6.99 -1.24
C LEU A 54 -19.44 -6.15 -2.02
N TYR A 55 -20.66 -6.11 -1.49
CA TYR A 55 -21.74 -5.26 -1.98
C TYR A 55 -21.60 -3.83 -1.46
N ASP A 56 -22.12 -2.86 -2.22
CA ASP A 56 -22.37 -1.51 -1.72
C ASP A 56 -23.64 -1.50 -0.81
N THR A 57 -24.31 -0.38 -0.66
CA THR A 57 -25.52 -0.27 0.19
C THR A 57 -26.76 0.11 -0.61
N VAL A 58 -26.65 0.13 -1.95
CA VAL A 58 -27.72 0.54 -2.87
C VAL A 58 -28.34 -0.71 -3.51
N PRO A 59 -29.65 -0.92 -3.42
CA PRO A 59 -30.28 -2.09 -4.00
C PRO A 59 -30.03 -2.21 -5.50
N ALA A 60 -29.58 -3.38 -5.94
CA ALA A 60 -29.35 -3.66 -7.35
C ALA A 60 -30.67 -3.82 -8.13
N LEU A 61 -30.61 -3.54 -9.44
CA LEU A 61 -31.77 -3.64 -10.32
C LEU A 61 -31.90 -5.02 -10.98
N PHE A 62 -30.80 -5.78 -11.11
CA PHE A 62 -30.74 -6.96 -11.97
C PHE A 62 -30.41 -8.27 -11.24
N TYR A 63 -30.08 -8.20 -9.95
CA TYR A 63 -29.83 -9.36 -9.08
C TYR A 63 -30.33 -9.08 -7.68
N ASN A 64 -30.40 -10.10 -6.84
CA ASN A 64 -30.94 -9.98 -5.49
C ASN A 64 -29.83 -9.80 -4.47
N ASP A 65 -29.65 -8.57 -4.04
CA ASP A 65 -28.72 -8.15 -2.97
C ASP A 65 -29.45 -7.62 -1.73
N THR A 66 -30.76 -7.84 -1.61
CA THR A 66 -31.60 -7.25 -0.55
C THR A 66 -31.10 -7.48 0.86
N ASP A 67 -30.40 -8.59 1.12
CA ASP A 67 -29.77 -8.86 2.41
C ASP A 67 -28.66 -7.87 2.74
N TYR A 68 -28.02 -7.28 1.74
CA TYR A 68 -26.88 -6.35 1.83
C TYR A 68 -27.31 -4.89 1.71
N THR A 69 -28.50 -4.57 2.18
CA THR A 69 -29.01 -3.20 2.27
C THR A 69 -29.17 -2.77 3.73
N PRO A 70 -29.31 -1.47 4.04
CA PRO A 70 -29.52 -0.99 5.41
C PRO A 70 -30.75 -1.59 6.09
N SER A 71 -31.81 -1.88 5.31
CA SER A 71 -33.05 -2.52 5.78
C SER A 71 -33.05 -4.04 5.60
N GLY A 72 -32.01 -4.61 5.00
CA GLY A 72 -31.91 -6.04 4.74
C GLY A 72 -31.54 -6.86 5.99
N ARG A 73 -31.55 -8.18 5.84
CA ARG A 73 -31.26 -9.13 6.92
C ARG A 73 -29.92 -8.90 7.60
N LEU A 74 -28.90 -8.46 6.86
CA LEU A 74 -27.57 -8.21 7.37
C LEU A 74 -27.40 -6.79 7.93
N ALA A 75 -28.41 -5.92 7.80
CA ALA A 75 -28.34 -4.52 8.16
C ALA A 75 -27.05 -3.87 7.64
N TRP A 76 -26.81 -4.04 6.33
CA TRP A 76 -25.59 -3.61 5.67
C TRP A 76 -25.67 -2.11 5.38
N ASP A 77 -25.32 -1.30 6.38
CA ASP A 77 -25.36 0.15 6.30
C ASP A 77 -24.01 0.75 5.82
N THR A 78 -24.04 2.05 5.58
CA THR A 78 -22.87 2.80 5.09
C THR A 78 -21.66 2.71 6.05
N GLU A 79 -21.88 2.59 7.36
CA GLU A 79 -20.77 2.47 8.30
C GLU A 79 -20.08 1.11 8.18
N ARG A 80 -20.87 0.04 8.09
CA ARG A 80 -20.36 -1.33 7.88
C ARG A 80 -19.63 -1.44 6.54
N TYR A 81 -20.22 -0.89 5.50
CA TYR A 81 -19.59 -0.81 4.17
C TYR A 81 -18.23 -0.11 4.23
N ARG A 82 -18.19 1.11 4.74
CA ARG A 82 -16.94 1.89 4.86
C ARG A 82 -15.90 1.19 5.73
N ARG A 83 -16.32 0.49 6.77
CA ARG A 83 -15.40 -0.31 7.61
C ARG A 83 -14.81 -1.47 6.82
N LYS A 84 -15.62 -2.20 6.04
CA LYS A 84 -15.15 -3.28 5.17
C LYS A 84 -14.16 -2.73 4.14
N ILE A 85 -14.47 -1.61 3.48
CA ILE A 85 -13.56 -0.93 2.52
C ILE A 85 -12.21 -0.62 3.18
N ARG A 86 -12.20 0.03 4.34
CA ARG A 86 -10.94 0.34 5.05
C ARG A 86 -10.15 -0.90 5.44
N HIS A 87 -10.80 -1.96 5.88
CA HIS A 87 -10.12 -3.21 6.21
C HIS A 87 -9.54 -3.88 4.97
N THR A 88 -10.28 -3.89 3.87
CA THR A 88 -9.81 -4.40 2.57
C THR A 88 -8.58 -3.62 2.10
N ALA A 89 -8.64 -2.30 2.10
CA ALA A 89 -7.51 -1.43 1.74
C ALA A 89 -6.29 -1.69 2.63
N ALA A 90 -6.44 -1.77 3.95
CA ALA A 90 -5.34 -2.04 4.88
C ALA A 90 -4.65 -3.40 4.62
N VAL A 91 -5.43 -4.43 4.23
CA VAL A 91 -4.85 -5.73 3.84
C VAL A 91 -4.07 -5.59 2.54
N ILE A 92 -4.63 -4.91 1.53
CA ILE A 92 -3.96 -4.66 0.24
C ILE A 92 -2.63 -3.92 0.47
N ASP A 93 -2.63 -2.84 1.23
CA ASP A 93 -1.44 -2.07 1.56
C ASP A 93 -0.38 -2.92 2.29
N SER A 94 -0.82 -3.81 3.19
CA SER A 94 0.09 -4.71 3.91
C SER A 94 0.82 -5.69 3.01
N MET A 95 0.20 -6.11 1.91
CA MET A 95 0.79 -7.03 0.94
C MET A 95 1.88 -6.36 0.10
N ARG A 96 1.77 -5.05 -0.15
CA ARG A 96 2.72 -4.26 -0.96
C ARG A 96 3.01 -4.87 -2.33
N MET A 97 1.96 -5.34 -3.00
CA MET A 97 2.07 -5.97 -4.31
C MET A 97 1.68 -5.00 -5.43
N PRO A 98 2.40 -5.00 -6.54
CA PRO A 98 2.10 -4.10 -7.66
C PRO A 98 0.81 -4.45 -8.39
N LEU A 99 0.35 -5.70 -8.29
CA LEU A 99 -0.84 -6.20 -8.95
C LEU A 99 -1.71 -6.95 -7.94
N VAL A 100 -2.97 -6.55 -7.80
CA VAL A 100 -3.95 -7.19 -6.92
C VAL A 100 -5.24 -7.44 -7.70
N ALA A 101 -5.47 -8.70 -8.05
CA ALA A 101 -6.69 -9.16 -8.70
C ALA A 101 -7.74 -9.46 -7.64
N LEU A 102 -8.89 -8.80 -7.75
CA LEU A 102 -10.01 -8.90 -6.82
C LEU A 102 -11.19 -9.59 -7.50
N TRP A 103 -11.75 -10.59 -6.84
CA TRP A 103 -13.04 -11.19 -7.16
C TRP A 103 -14.06 -10.84 -6.07
N GLY A 104 -15.35 -10.84 -6.42
CA GLY A 104 -16.40 -10.64 -5.45
C GLY A 104 -16.61 -9.18 -5.06
N VAL A 105 -16.35 -8.25 -5.98
CA VAL A 105 -16.77 -6.84 -5.92
C VAL A 105 -18.07 -6.66 -6.70
N GLU A 106 -18.99 -5.89 -6.18
CA GLU A 106 -20.29 -5.72 -6.84
C GLU A 106 -20.23 -4.87 -8.11
N ASN A 107 -19.48 -3.77 -8.07
CA ASN A 107 -19.47 -2.79 -9.15
C ASN A 107 -18.20 -1.92 -9.11
N GLU A 108 -18.05 -1.07 -10.12
CA GLU A 108 -16.92 -0.15 -10.23
C GLU A 108 -16.83 0.85 -9.06
N ALA A 109 -17.98 1.27 -8.48
CA ALA A 109 -17.95 2.19 -7.34
C ALA A 109 -17.28 1.57 -6.12
N VAL A 110 -17.51 0.29 -5.85
CA VAL A 110 -16.84 -0.47 -4.79
C VAL A 110 -15.33 -0.53 -5.04
N VAL A 111 -14.91 -0.80 -6.29
CA VAL A 111 -13.48 -0.87 -6.65
C VAL A 111 -12.81 0.48 -6.46
N ARG A 112 -13.44 1.55 -6.92
CA ARG A 112 -12.96 2.92 -6.73
C ARG A 112 -12.81 3.27 -5.25
N ASP A 113 -13.78 2.90 -4.42
CA ASP A 113 -13.75 3.17 -2.99
C ASP A 113 -12.62 2.38 -2.29
N ILE A 114 -12.33 1.14 -2.72
CA ILE A 114 -11.17 0.37 -2.26
C ILE A 114 -9.87 1.08 -2.65
N ALA A 115 -9.70 1.42 -3.94
CA ALA A 115 -8.49 2.08 -4.43
C ALA A 115 -8.24 3.41 -3.71
N ALA A 116 -9.31 4.22 -3.52
CA ALA A 116 -9.21 5.49 -2.82
C ALA A 116 -8.91 5.35 -1.31
N ALA A 117 -9.19 4.21 -0.71
CA ALA A 117 -8.91 3.95 0.71
C ALA A 117 -7.52 3.35 0.95
N CYS A 118 -6.83 2.87 -0.09
CA CYS A 118 -5.45 2.40 -0.01
C CYS A 118 -4.49 3.57 0.22
N GLU A 119 -3.40 3.32 0.97
CA GLU A 119 -2.26 4.25 1.08
C GLU A 119 -1.42 4.27 -0.20
N GLY A 120 -1.38 3.14 -0.91
CA GLY A 120 -0.73 3.00 -2.21
C GLY A 120 -1.53 3.69 -3.32
N ASP A 121 -0.81 4.31 -4.28
CA ASP A 121 -1.42 4.98 -5.45
C ASP A 121 -1.83 3.94 -6.51
N TYR A 122 -2.91 3.20 -6.22
CA TYR A 122 -3.45 2.19 -7.12
C TYR A 122 -4.36 2.80 -8.18
N SER A 123 -4.04 2.54 -9.45
CA SER A 123 -4.98 2.57 -10.55
C SER A 123 -5.80 1.27 -10.57
N TYR A 124 -6.93 1.24 -11.27
CA TYR A 124 -7.73 0.02 -11.35
C TYR A 124 -8.34 -0.20 -12.74
N LEU A 125 -8.65 -1.46 -13.01
CA LEU A 125 -9.53 -1.91 -14.09
C LEU A 125 -10.68 -2.70 -13.46
N HIS A 126 -11.89 -2.50 -13.98
CA HIS A 126 -13.10 -3.20 -13.54
C HIS A 126 -13.78 -3.87 -14.72
N ARG A 127 -14.37 -5.04 -14.49
CA ARG A 127 -15.15 -5.78 -15.50
C ARG A 127 -16.40 -6.37 -14.91
N THR A 128 -17.53 -5.97 -15.50
CA THR A 128 -18.82 -6.56 -15.21
C THR A 128 -18.95 -7.91 -15.91
N LEU A 129 -19.18 -8.95 -15.13
CA LEU A 129 -19.25 -10.33 -15.61
C LEU A 129 -20.66 -10.85 -15.82
N ASN A 130 -21.69 -10.10 -15.46
CA ASN A 130 -23.09 -10.50 -15.48
C ASN A 130 -23.31 -11.83 -14.71
N SER A 131 -22.66 -11.98 -13.56
CA SER A 131 -22.89 -13.13 -12.67
C SER A 131 -24.30 -13.07 -12.06
N LEU A 132 -24.83 -14.22 -11.63
CA LEU A 132 -26.18 -14.30 -11.06
C LEU A 132 -26.30 -13.57 -9.71
N ASP A 133 -25.20 -13.45 -9.00
CA ASP A 133 -25.07 -12.79 -7.70
C ASP A 133 -24.56 -11.35 -7.81
N GLY A 134 -24.34 -10.84 -9.04
CA GLY A 134 -23.85 -9.49 -9.28
C GLY A 134 -22.37 -9.28 -9.01
N MET A 135 -21.60 -10.36 -8.81
CA MET A 135 -20.18 -10.22 -8.51
C MET A 135 -19.33 -10.06 -9.77
N ASP A 136 -18.44 -9.10 -9.68
CA ASP A 136 -17.54 -8.67 -10.73
C ASP A 136 -16.08 -8.92 -10.38
N PHE A 137 -15.21 -8.62 -11.32
CA PHE A 137 -13.76 -8.73 -11.20
C PHE A 137 -13.10 -7.36 -11.33
N ALA A 138 -12.02 -7.16 -10.59
CA ALA A 138 -11.19 -5.98 -10.71
C ALA A 138 -9.69 -6.32 -10.62
N LEU A 139 -8.87 -5.45 -11.20
CA LEU A 139 -7.43 -5.43 -11.04
C LEU A 139 -7.00 -4.06 -10.51
N LEU A 140 -6.35 -4.05 -9.36
CA LEU A 140 -5.63 -2.89 -8.86
C LEU A 140 -4.17 -3.01 -9.27
N TYR A 141 -3.55 -1.91 -9.68
CA TYR A 141 -2.16 -1.90 -10.13
C TYR A 141 -1.47 -0.57 -9.90
N TYR A 142 -0.16 -0.60 -9.68
CA TYR A 142 0.67 0.61 -9.69
C TYR A 142 1.00 1.01 -11.12
N GLY A 143 0.57 2.19 -11.53
CA GLY A 143 0.73 2.67 -12.89
C GLY A 143 2.18 2.91 -13.33
N ASP A 144 3.11 3.07 -12.40
CA ASP A 144 4.55 3.17 -12.67
C ASP A 144 5.21 1.79 -12.88
N LEU A 145 4.61 0.71 -12.34
CA LEU A 145 5.11 -0.66 -12.43
C LEU A 145 4.37 -1.52 -13.46
N PHE A 146 3.12 -1.23 -13.74
CA PHE A 146 2.29 -1.98 -14.68
C PHE A 146 1.55 -1.06 -15.64
N GLU A 147 1.69 -1.30 -16.93
CA GLU A 147 0.97 -0.61 -18.00
C GLU A 147 0.07 -1.61 -18.72
N PRO A 148 -1.26 -1.50 -18.60
CA PRO A 148 -2.18 -2.33 -19.37
C PRO A 148 -2.09 -1.95 -20.84
N LEU A 149 -1.79 -2.93 -21.72
CA LEU A 149 -1.67 -2.74 -23.15
C LEU A 149 -2.96 -3.03 -23.90
N TYR A 150 -3.78 -3.91 -23.35
CA TYR A 150 -4.98 -4.39 -24.00
C TYR A 150 -6.07 -4.72 -23.01
N ASP A 151 -7.27 -4.27 -23.36
CA ASP A 151 -8.47 -4.48 -22.57
C ASP A 151 -9.65 -4.72 -23.52
N GLU A 152 -10.14 -5.96 -23.62
CA GLU A 152 -11.30 -6.32 -24.47
C GLU A 152 -12.60 -6.22 -23.68
N PRO A 153 -13.39 -5.17 -23.86
CA PRO A 153 -14.75 -5.12 -23.28
C PRO A 153 -15.65 -6.17 -23.92
N GLY A 154 -16.50 -6.81 -23.14
CA GLY A 154 -17.58 -7.68 -23.62
C GLY A 154 -17.27 -9.17 -23.75
N ARG A 155 -16.10 -9.63 -23.38
CA ARG A 155 -15.82 -11.08 -23.23
C ARG A 155 -16.22 -11.58 -21.85
N ARG A 156 -16.60 -12.87 -21.78
CA ARG A 156 -16.88 -13.56 -20.49
C ARG A 156 -15.65 -13.76 -19.60
N TYR A 157 -14.49 -13.41 -20.09
CA TYR A 157 -13.22 -13.53 -19.36
C TYR A 157 -12.58 -12.17 -19.25
N LEU A 158 -12.06 -11.88 -18.08
CA LEU A 158 -11.14 -10.77 -17.94
C LEU A 158 -9.79 -11.21 -18.56
N TYR A 159 -9.45 -10.64 -19.68
CA TYR A 159 -8.12 -10.74 -20.26
C TYR A 159 -7.48 -9.36 -20.22
N ILE A 160 -6.44 -9.24 -19.44
CA ILE A 160 -5.62 -8.03 -19.36
C ILE A 160 -4.20 -8.44 -19.69
N GLU A 161 -3.65 -7.86 -20.75
CA GLU A 161 -2.24 -7.94 -21.07
C GLU A 161 -1.60 -6.63 -20.67
N GLY A 162 -0.42 -6.69 -20.09
CA GLY A 162 0.30 -5.51 -19.68
C GLY A 162 1.79 -5.78 -19.56
N THR A 163 2.56 -4.72 -19.46
CA THR A 163 3.99 -4.78 -19.21
C THR A 163 4.28 -4.46 -17.75
N LEU A 164 4.89 -5.40 -17.05
CA LEU A 164 5.40 -5.19 -15.69
C LEU A 164 6.83 -4.64 -15.79
N ARG A 165 7.05 -3.48 -15.20
CA ARG A 165 8.37 -2.85 -15.10
C ARG A 165 8.99 -3.26 -13.77
N PHE A 166 10.20 -3.82 -13.86
CA PHE A 166 10.99 -4.14 -12.67
C PHE A 166 11.92 -2.95 -12.38
N PRO A 167 12.06 -2.57 -11.11
CA PRO A 167 13.02 -1.54 -10.71
C PRO A 167 14.47 -1.99 -10.90
#